data_000cc2f59861c115e66733c9466be25b
#
_entry.id   000cc2f59861c115e66733c9466be25b
#
_cell.length_a   1.000
_cell.length_b   1.000
_cell.length_c   1.000
_cell.angle_alpha   90.00
_cell.angle_beta   90.00
_cell.angle_gamma   90.00
#
_symmetry.space_group_name_H-M   'P 1'
#
loop_
_entity.id
_entity.type
_entity.pdbx_description
1 polymer ?
#
loop_
_entity_poly.entity_id
_entity_poly.type
_entity_poly.pdbx_seq_one_letter_code
_entity_poly.pdbx_strand_id
1 'polypeptide(L)'
;VQNAVVEDLQTARNFVSDYLFNVDTVTAESILSYDLKQYFGFKNADVKPLFTLQKELYKAFQNKSETRKHRSGMEIPDWYEMTERGPKFLPGVLAEYMTQNAPVFYSAEQYYCYENGVYHSITELTARNMVRDKMLTRYTKLSQINDTEGQWKMQVQKDIRELNPNPYLINVRNGLYNVLDETLSEHTAKYLSTVQLNVRYMSDAKCPRFLQFLHESVEEDQVTLIQEMLGYFLIPVNHAQKCFIIVGKGGAGKSVLLRVLNELLLGKENVSNVCLLYTSDAADDRISVD
;
A
#
# COMPACT_ATOMS: atom_id res chain seq x y z
N VAL A 1 23.62 -33.12 38.51
CA VAL A 1 25.07 -33.23 38.77
C VAL A 1 25.37 -34.27 39.85
N GLN A 2 24.55 -34.48 40.87
CA GLN A 2 24.82 -35.39 41.99
C GLN A 2 24.92 -36.89 41.61
N ASN A 3 24.51 -37.31 40.41
CA ASN A 3 24.57 -38.75 39.99
C ASN A 3 25.46 -39.00 38.78
N ALA A 4 26.23 -38.02 38.31
CA ALA A 4 27.17 -38.20 37.22
C ALA A 4 28.53 -38.54 37.76
N VAL A 5 29.11 -39.70 37.36
CA VAL A 5 30.48 -40.09 37.72
C VAL A 5 31.42 -39.45 36.70
N VAL A 6 32.19 -38.43 37.11
CA VAL A 6 33.15 -37.73 36.26
C VAL A 6 34.54 -37.98 36.83
N GLU A 7 35.17 -39.05 36.37
CA GLU A 7 36.44 -39.50 36.88
C GLU A 7 37.67 -38.99 36.11
N ASP A 8 37.45 -38.64 34.84
CA ASP A 8 38.52 -38.18 33.95
C ASP A 8 38.07 -37.09 32.98
N LEU A 9 38.99 -36.55 32.19
CA LEU A 9 38.71 -35.50 31.21
C LEU A 9 37.75 -35.93 30.09
N GLN A 10 37.71 -37.21 29.75
CA GLN A 10 36.81 -37.74 28.72
C GLN A 10 35.39 -37.86 29.23
N THR A 11 35.21 -38.35 30.47
CA THR A 11 33.88 -38.34 31.12
C THR A 11 33.37 -36.94 31.37
N ALA A 12 34.23 -35.98 31.67
CA ALA A 12 33.85 -34.56 31.76
C ALA A 12 33.40 -33.96 30.43
N ARG A 13 34.07 -34.33 29.31
CA ARG A 13 33.64 -33.93 27.96
C ARG A 13 32.28 -34.54 27.56
N ASN A 14 32.07 -35.79 27.87
CA ASN A 14 30.78 -36.44 27.63
C ASN A 14 29.68 -35.79 28.44
N PHE A 15 29.93 -35.48 29.71
CA PHE A 15 29.02 -34.74 30.57
C PHE A 15 28.63 -33.37 29.97
N VAL A 16 29.59 -32.59 29.47
CA VAL A 16 29.31 -31.32 28.77
C VAL A 16 28.47 -31.55 27.55
N SER A 17 28.78 -32.56 26.72
CA SER A 17 28.05 -32.86 25.48
C SER A 17 26.63 -33.35 25.73
N ASP A 18 26.38 -34.15 26.77
CA ASP A 18 25.12 -34.81 27.01
C ASP A 18 24.16 -33.98 27.88
N TYR A 19 24.71 -33.20 28.82
CA TYR A 19 23.89 -32.51 29.83
C TYR A 19 24.00 -30.99 29.83
N LEU A 20 25.07 -30.40 29.31
CA LEU A 20 25.30 -28.94 29.36
C LEU A 20 25.12 -28.26 27.97
N PHE A 21 24.87 -29.02 26.89
CA PHE A 21 24.78 -28.47 25.54
C PHE A 21 23.66 -27.43 25.37
N ASN A 22 22.59 -27.50 26.19
CA ASN A 22 21.42 -26.62 26.15
C ASN A 22 21.32 -25.66 27.35
N VAL A 23 22.31 -25.67 28.21
CA VAL A 23 22.38 -24.78 29.40
C VAL A 23 23.03 -23.46 29.00
N ASP A 24 22.50 -22.33 29.49
CA ASP A 24 23.07 -21.02 29.22
C ASP A 24 24.51 -20.92 29.74
N THR A 25 25.29 -20.05 29.08
CA THR A 25 26.76 -19.96 29.35
C THR A 25 27.12 -19.55 30.77
N VAL A 26 26.27 -18.76 31.46
CA VAL A 26 26.51 -18.30 32.83
C VAL A 26 26.31 -19.46 33.81
N THR A 27 25.20 -20.19 33.69
CA THR A 27 24.92 -21.36 34.50
C THR A 27 25.92 -22.48 34.25
N ALA A 28 26.29 -22.72 32.98
CA ALA A 28 27.29 -23.71 32.61
C ALA A 28 28.68 -23.34 33.16
N GLU A 29 29.07 -22.07 33.14
CA GLU A 29 30.32 -21.61 33.74
C GLU A 29 30.37 -21.85 35.23
N SER A 30 29.27 -21.61 35.94
CA SER A 30 29.15 -21.91 37.36
C SER A 30 29.35 -23.41 37.65
N ILE A 31 28.66 -24.28 36.90
CA ILE A 31 28.79 -25.75 37.04
C ILE A 31 30.22 -26.20 36.75
N LEU A 32 30.82 -25.76 35.66
CA LEU A 32 32.16 -26.18 35.24
C LEU A 32 33.25 -25.61 36.16
N SER A 33 33.11 -24.36 36.60
CA SER A 33 34.11 -23.70 37.42
C SER A 33 34.04 -24.06 38.91
N TYR A 34 32.85 -24.34 39.43
CA TYR A 34 32.64 -24.63 40.84
C TYR A 34 32.51 -26.15 41.05
N ASP A 35 31.54 -26.81 40.47
CA ASP A 35 31.23 -28.23 40.75
C ASP A 35 32.33 -29.18 40.33
N LEU A 36 32.89 -29.02 39.12
CA LEU A 36 33.96 -29.90 38.64
C LEU A 36 35.24 -29.73 39.45
N LYS A 37 35.55 -28.55 39.93
CA LYS A 37 36.73 -28.33 40.76
C LYS A 37 36.54 -28.85 42.18
N GLN A 38 35.39 -28.53 42.78
CA GLN A 38 35.14 -28.82 44.19
C GLN A 38 34.82 -30.29 44.42
N TYR A 39 34.08 -30.93 43.56
CA TYR A 39 33.62 -32.29 43.75
C TYR A 39 34.44 -33.33 43.01
N PHE A 40 35.12 -32.96 41.90
CA PHE A 40 35.87 -33.89 41.04
C PHE A 40 37.36 -33.55 40.91
N GLY A 41 37.85 -32.50 41.58
CA GLY A 41 39.30 -32.21 41.68
C GLY A 41 39.94 -31.66 40.40
N PHE A 42 39.17 -31.18 39.41
CA PHE A 42 39.71 -30.62 38.15
C PHE A 42 40.47 -29.31 38.37
N LYS A 43 41.58 -29.13 37.66
CA LYS A 43 42.36 -27.90 37.68
C LYS A 43 41.81 -26.89 36.67
N ASN A 44 42.16 -25.60 36.83
CA ASN A 44 41.73 -24.52 35.88
C ASN A 44 42.11 -24.82 34.42
N ALA A 45 43.23 -25.50 34.19
CA ALA A 45 43.68 -25.89 32.85
C ALA A 45 42.74 -26.89 32.18
N ASP A 46 42.11 -27.77 32.97
CA ASP A 46 41.20 -28.82 32.47
C ASP A 46 39.79 -28.28 32.20
N VAL A 47 39.36 -27.30 32.99
CA VAL A 47 38.02 -26.69 32.89
C VAL A 47 37.88 -25.72 31.67
N LYS A 48 38.94 -25.00 31.30
CA LYS A 48 38.96 -24.05 30.21
C LYS A 48 38.57 -24.68 28.83
N PRO A 49 39.10 -25.81 28.41
CA PRO A 49 38.68 -26.51 27.19
C PRO A 49 37.21 -26.97 27.24
N LEU A 50 36.72 -27.42 28.41
CA LEU A 50 35.35 -27.87 28.61
C LEU A 50 34.35 -26.70 28.44
N PHE A 51 34.72 -25.55 28.91
CA PHE A 51 33.90 -24.34 28.79
C PHE A 51 33.87 -23.84 27.33
N THR A 52 34.95 -23.96 26.59
CA THR A 52 34.98 -23.67 25.15
C THR A 52 34.05 -24.61 24.39
N LEU A 53 34.13 -25.91 24.66
CA LEU A 53 33.27 -26.94 24.08
C LEU A 53 31.80 -26.66 24.39
N GLN A 54 31.45 -26.30 25.61
CA GLN A 54 30.10 -25.98 26.03
C GLN A 54 29.56 -24.75 25.25
N LYS A 55 30.34 -23.69 25.10
CA LYS A 55 29.96 -22.52 24.33
C LYS A 55 29.66 -22.84 22.86
N GLU A 56 30.47 -23.69 22.24
CA GLU A 56 30.25 -24.15 20.85
C GLU A 56 28.97 -24.98 20.72
N LEU A 57 28.75 -25.92 21.65
CA LEU A 57 27.55 -26.75 21.65
C LEU A 57 26.29 -25.95 21.94
N TYR A 58 26.34 -25.01 22.88
CA TYR A 58 25.21 -24.14 23.17
C TYR A 58 24.86 -23.25 21.98
N LYS A 59 25.85 -22.68 21.28
CA LYS A 59 25.65 -21.92 20.06
C LYS A 59 25.05 -22.77 18.94
N ALA A 60 25.52 -24.00 18.77
CA ALA A 60 24.95 -24.95 17.80
C ALA A 60 23.50 -25.35 18.17
N PHE A 61 23.21 -25.51 19.47
CA PHE A 61 21.85 -25.77 19.95
C PHE A 61 20.91 -24.59 19.71
N GLN A 62 21.36 -23.36 19.97
CA GLN A 62 20.60 -22.15 19.67
C GLN A 62 20.30 -22.03 18.18
N ASN A 63 21.28 -22.24 17.33
CA ASN A 63 21.10 -22.24 15.88
C ASN A 63 20.12 -23.34 15.41
N LYS A 64 20.21 -24.56 15.98
CA LYS A 64 19.24 -25.65 15.71
C LYS A 64 17.85 -25.35 16.24
N SER A 65 17.73 -24.71 17.40
CA SER A 65 16.44 -24.34 17.99
C SER A 65 15.76 -23.19 17.21
N GLU A 66 16.54 -22.26 16.68
CA GLU A 66 16.06 -21.24 15.75
C GLU A 66 15.61 -21.84 14.42
N THR A 67 16.41 -22.78 13.85
CA THR A 67 16.03 -23.52 12.64
C THR A 67 14.80 -24.42 12.85
N ARG A 68 14.58 -24.97 14.05
CA ARG A 68 13.37 -25.74 14.40
C ARG A 68 12.15 -24.85 14.65
N LYS A 69 12.30 -23.64 15.20
CA LYS A 69 11.22 -22.66 15.31
C LYS A 69 10.79 -22.16 13.92
N HIS A 70 11.69 -22.08 12.95
CA HIS A 70 11.37 -21.81 11.54
C HIS A 70 10.71 -23.01 10.82
N ARG A 71 10.83 -24.24 11.32
CA ARG A 71 10.12 -25.42 10.78
C ARG A 71 8.68 -25.58 11.30
N SER A 72 8.23 -24.77 12.22
CA SER A 72 6.82 -24.71 12.64
C SER A 72 6.03 -23.77 11.70
N GLY A 73 5.87 -24.12 10.42
CA GLY A 73 4.76 -23.67 9.60
C GLY A 73 4.76 -22.22 9.10
N MET A 74 5.74 -21.39 9.41
CA MET A 74 5.83 -20.06 8.86
C MET A 74 6.72 -20.12 7.61
N GLU A 75 6.11 -20.15 6.43
CA GLU A 75 6.82 -19.98 5.16
C GLU A 75 7.53 -18.62 5.19
N ILE A 76 8.87 -18.67 5.01
CA ILE A 76 9.68 -17.45 4.91
C ILE A 76 9.44 -16.91 3.51
N PRO A 77 8.97 -15.64 3.36
CA PRO A 77 8.75 -15.06 2.05
C PRO A 77 10.04 -15.00 1.21
N ASP A 78 9.90 -15.09 -0.11
CA ASP A 78 11.01 -15.11 -1.08
C ASP A 78 11.94 -13.88 -0.99
N TRP A 79 11.46 -12.78 -0.45
CA TRP A 79 12.27 -11.58 -0.21
C TRP A 79 13.14 -11.64 1.04
N TYR A 80 13.31 -12.84 1.64
CA TYR A 80 14.30 -13.10 2.68
C TYR A 80 15.20 -14.28 2.29
N GLU A 81 16.50 -14.04 2.22
CA GLU A 81 17.54 -15.07 2.04
C GLU A 81 18.08 -15.49 3.41
N MET A 82 18.04 -16.78 3.73
CA MET A 82 18.59 -17.28 5.00
C MET A 82 20.10 -17.35 4.93
N THR A 83 20.79 -16.64 5.81
CA THR A 83 22.24 -16.66 5.97
C THR A 83 22.62 -17.24 7.33
N GLU A 84 23.90 -17.55 7.52
CA GLU A 84 24.43 -18.01 8.82
C GLU A 84 24.18 -17.00 9.96
N ARG A 85 24.02 -15.71 9.63
CA ARG A 85 23.76 -14.61 10.58
C ARG A 85 22.27 -14.29 10.76
N GLY A 86 21.38 -15.06 10.12
CA GLY A 86 19.93 -14.88 10.13
C GLY A 86 19.37 -14.40 8.79
N PRO A 87 18.08 -14.06 8.73
CA PRO A 87 17.43 -13.67 7.48
C PRO A 87 17.97 -12.32 6.97
N LYS A 88 18.46 -12.34 5.72
CA LYS A 88 18.87 -11.16 4.96
C LYS A 88 17.69 -10.72 4.10
N PHE A 89 17.26 -9.49 4.27
CA PHE A 89 16.16 -8.90 3.49
C PHE A 89 16.64 -8.44 2.12
N LEU A 90 15.82 -8.68 1.08
CA LEU A 90 16.08 -8.34 -0.32
C LEU A 90 15.03 -7.33 -0.81
N PRO A 91 15.29 -6.02 -0.72
CA PRO A 91 14.31 -4.97 -1.06
C PRO A 91 13.77 -5.07 -2.49
N GLY A 92 14.64 -5.39 -3.46
CA GLY A 92 14.26 -5.50 -4.87
C GLY A 92 13.27 -6.63 -5.14
N VAL A 93 13.41 -7.77 -4.45
CA VAL A 93 12.50 -8.91 -4.61
C VAL A 93 11.11 -8.57 -4.06
N LEU A 94 11.05 -7.87 -2.90
CA LEU A 94 9.76 -7.39 -2.40
C LEU A 94 9.16 -6.31 -3.29
N ALA A 95 9.95 -5.38 -3.83
CA ALA A 95 9.47 -4.36 -4.77
C ALA A 95 8.87 -4.99 -6.04
N GLU A 96 9.52 -6.01 -6.59
CA GLU A 96 9.01 -6.77 -7.74
C GLU A 96 7.71 -7.50 -7.40
N TYR A 97 7.65 -8.18 -6.26
CA TYR A 97 6.43 -8.81 -5.76
C TYR A 97 5.28 -7.80 -5.63
N MET A 98 5.54 -6.63 -5.04
CA MET A 98 4.55 -5.56 -4.89
C MET A 98 4.06 -5.06 -6.27
N THR A 99 4.95 -4.90 -7.22
CA THR A 99 4.61 -4.47 -8.60
C THR A 99 3.66 -5.46 -9.28
N GLN A 100 3.84 -6.75 -9.05
CA GLN A 100 3.02 -7.80 -9.67
C GLN A 100 1.69 -8.02 -8.95
N ASN A 101 1.64 -7.80 -7.63
CA ASN A 101 0.51 -8.22 -6.79
C ASN A 101 -0.29 -7.06 -6.18
N ALA A 102 0.25 -5.84 -6.15
CA ALA A 102 -0.49 -4.67 -5.70
C ALA A 102 -0.91 -3.83 -6.92
N PRO A 103 -2.21 -3.59 -7.13
CA PRO A 103 -2.67 -2.77 -8.23
C PRO A 103 -2.49 -1.28 -7.88
N VAL A 104 -1.23 -0.85 -7.86
CA VAL A 104 -0.78 0.50 -7.51
C VAL A 104 0.06 1.05 -8.65
N PHE A 105 -0.07 2.35 -8.92
CA PHE A 105 0.87 3.09 -9.74
C PHE A 105 1.26 4.41 -9.09
N TYR A 106 2.33 5.00 -9.57
CA TYR A 106 2.83 6.32 -9.15
C TYR A 106 2.85 7.26 -10.36
N SER A 107 2.23 8.43 -10.23
CA SER A 107 2.21 9.46 -11.28
C SER A 107 2.03 10.85 -10.65
N ALA A 108 2.62 11.88 -11.25
CA ALA A 108 2.51 13.27 -10.80
C ALA A 108 2.73 13.44 -9.29
N GLU A 109 3.81 12.83 -8.77
CA GLU A 109 4.21 12.86 -7.35
C GLU A 109 3.20 12.25 -6.36
N GLN A 110 2.26 11.43 -6.86
CA GLN A 110 1.19 10.82 -6.08
C GLN A 110 1.11 9.32 -6.34
N TYR A 111 0.89 8.52 -5.29
CA TYR A 111 0.49 7.12 -5.40
C TYR A 111 -1.00 6.98 -5.63
N TYR A 112 -1.37 5.99 -6.44
CA TYR A 112 -2.76 5.62 -6.73
C TYR A 112 -2.93 4.13 -6.52
N CYS A 113 -3.98 3.74 -5.78
CA CYS A 113 -4.33 2.35 -5.52
C CYS A 113 -5.71 2.04 -6.11
N TYR A 114 -5.81 0.92 -6.83
CA TYR A 114 -7.07 0.49 -7.43
C TYR A 114 -7.98 -0.14 -6.40
N GLU A 115 -9.17 0.42 -6.29
CA GLU A 115 -10.22 -0.08 -5.41
C GLU A 115 -11.59 0.22 -6.02
N ASN A 116 -12.52 -0.74 -5.97
CA ASN A 116 -13.90 -0.58 -6.44
C ASN A 116 -14.05 -0.01 -7.88
N GLY A 117 -13.13 -0.39 -8.76
CA GLY A 117 -13.22 -0.03 -10.18
C GLY A 117 -12.54 1.29 -10.57
N VAL A 118 -11.86 1.97 -9.63
CA VAL A 118 -11.17 3.25 -9.87
C VAL A 118 -9.89 3.34 -9.05
N TYR A 119 -8.95 4.15 -9.49
CA TYR A 119 -7.73 4.45 -8.76
C TYR A 119 -7.91 5.67 -7.86
N HIS A 120 -7.76 5.47 -6.56
CA HIS A 120 -7.79 6.54 -5.56
C HIS A 120 -6.37 6.94 -5.17
N SER A 121 -6.14 8.23 -4.94
CA SER A 121 -4.87 8.70 -4.41
C SER A 121 -4.66 8.20 -2.98
N ILE A 122 -3.46 7.70 -2.70
CA ILE A 122 -3.04 7.28 -1.36
C ILE A 122 -1.78 8.03 -0.95
N THR A 123 -1.59 8.23 0.34
CA THR A 123 -0.41 8.91 0.85
C THR A 123 0.82 8.02 0.73
N GLU A 124 2.02 8.63 0.66
CA GLU A 124 3.30 7.90 0.72
C GLU A 124 3.42 7.04 1.99
N LEU A 125 2.87 7.53 3.11
CA LEU A 125 2.82 6.75 4.35
C LEU A 125 1.98 5.47 4.18
N THR A 126 0.87 5.54 3.45
CA THR A 126 0.05 4.37 3.14
C THR A 126 0.83 3.38 2.29
N ALA A 127 1.52 3.84 1.24
CA ALA A 127 2.36 2.99 0.39
C ALA A 127 3.48 2.31 1.20
N ARG A 128 4.16 3.04 2.09
CA ARG A 128 5.18 2.48 3.02
C ARG A 128 4.58 1.46 3.99
N ASN A 129 3.37 1.68 4.48
CA ASN A 129 2.67 0.71 5.32
C ASN A 129 2.36 -0.58 4.54
N MET A 130 1.95 -0.50 3.27
CA MET A 130 1.74 -1.67 2.41
C MET A 130 3.02 -2.50 2.27
N VAL A 131 4.18 -1.87 2.11
CA VAL A 131 5.50 -2.52 2.11
C VAL A 131 5.77 -3.18 3.47
N ARG A 132 5.63 -2.41 4.56
CA ARG A 132 5.86 -2.91 5.93
C ARG A 132 5.03 -4.13 6.26
N ASP A 133 3.77 -4.17 5.84
CA ASP A 133 2.83 -5.24 6.16
C ASP A 133 3.18 -6.59 5.47
N LYS A 134 4.07 -6.55 4.45
CA LYS A 134 4.66 -7.75 3.82
C LYS A 134 5.94 -8.23 4.51
N MET A 135 6.51 -7.44 5.41
CA MET A 135 7.77 -7.74 6.06
C MET A 135 7.57 -8.51 7.37
N LEU A 136 8.57 -9.32 7.72
CA LEU A 136 8.60 -9.98 9.03
C LEU A 136 8.87 -8.93 10.12
N THR A 137 7.89 -8.66 10.97
CA THR A 137 7.89 -7.56 11.97
C THR A 137 9.17 -7.51 12.81
N ARG A 138 9.69 -8.68 13.23
CA ARG A 138 10.90 -8.80 14.05
C ARG A 138 12.17 -8.29 13.37
N TYR A 139 12.21 -8.33 12.03
CA TYR A 139 13.41 -8.02 11.23
C TYR A 139 13.25 -6.72 10.43
N THR A 140 12.13 -6.03 10.56
CA THR A 140 11.82 -4.82 9.81
C THR A 140 12.65 -3.64 10.30
N LYS A 141 13.32 -2.95 9.36
CA LYS A 141 14.04 -1.70 9.58
C LYS A 141 13.48 -0.61 8.68
N LEU A 142 13.46 0.63 9.16
CA LEU A 142 12.95 1.77 8.39
C LEU A 142 13.72 1.97 7.06
N SER A 143 15.04 1.79 7.06
CA SER A 143 15.84 1.86 5.83
C SER A 143 15.38 0.84 4.78
N GLN A 144 15.05 -0.38 5.20
CA GLN A 144 14.58 -1.43 4.29
C GLN A 144 13.20 -1.10 3.68
N ILE A 145 12.31 -0.47 4.46
CA ILE A 145 11.01 0.02 3.96
C ILE A 145 11.25 1.10 2.91
N ASN A 146 12.11 2.07 3.20
CA ASN A 146 12.43 3.17 2.28
C ASN A 146 13.10 2.67 0.99
N ASP A 147 14.05 1.72 1.11
CA ASP A 147 14.73 1.13 -0.05
C ASP A 147 13.75 0.36 -0.94
N THR A 148 12.83 -0.41 -0.33
CA THR A 148 11.80 -1.15 -1.08
C THR A 148 10.80 -0.21 -1.74
N GLU A 149 10.30 0.77 -1.00
CA GLU A 149 9.35 1.76 -1.51
C GLU A 149 9.96 2.56 -2.66
N GLY A 150 11.22 3.01 -2.53
CA GLY A 150 11.91 3.73 -3.59
C GLY A 150 12.07 2.91 -4.88
N GLN A 151 12.41 1.61 -4.77
CA GLN A 151 12.50 0.70 -5.92
C GLN A 151 11.12 0.42 -6.52
N TRP A 152 10.11 0.17 -5.67
CA TRP A 152 8.74 -0.05 -6.11
C TRP A 152 8.17 1.16 -6.85
N LYS A 153 8.38 2.37 -6.31
CA LYS A 153 8.00 3.65 -6.93
C LYS A 153 8.51 3.78 -8.37
N MET A 154 9.80 3.46 -8.59
CA MET A 154 10.38 3.48 -9.94
C MET A 154 9.76 2.46 -10.89
N GLN A 155 9.40 1.28 -10.40
CA GLN A 155 8.81 0.20 -11.21
C GLN A 155 7.36 0.49 -11.61
N VAL A 156 6.59 1.16 -10.75
CA VAL A 156 5.16 1.43 -10.97
C VAL A 156 4.89 2.84 -11.51
N GLN A 157 5.93 3.57 -11.88
CA GLN A 157 5.78 4.93 -12.42
C GLN A 157 5.04 4.91 -13.76
N LYS A 158 4.07 5.84 -13.89
CA LYS A 158 3.26 6.06 -15.10
C LYS A 158 3.31 7.53 -15.50
N ASP A 159 3.26 7.77 -16.81
CA ASP A 159 3.07 9.12 -17.32
C ASP A 159 1.63 9.60 -17.04
N ILE A 160 1.46 10.87 -16.69
CA ILE A 160 0.14 11.45 -16.43
C ILE A 160 -0.79 11.32 -17.64
N ARG A 161 -0.24 11.26 -18.86
CA ARG A 161 -0.98 11.09 -20.11
C ARG A 161 -1.57 9.67 -20.28
N GLU A 162 -1.09 8.69 -19.50
CA GLU A 162 -1.66 7.34 -19.47
C GLU A 162 -2.93 7.27 -18.61
N LEU A 163 -3.22 8.31 -17.82
CA LEU A 163 -4.41 8.36 -16.96
C LEU A 163 -5.63 8.78 -17.78
N ASN A 164 -6.76 8.08 -17.58
CA ASN A 164 -8.01 8.32 -18.30
C ASN A 164 -7.79 8.44 -19.83
N PRO A 165 -7.14 7.47 -20.50
CA PRO A 165 -6.59 7.66 -21.84
C PRO A 165 -7.65 7.78 -22.93
N ASN A 166 -8.87 7.29 -22.69
CA ASN A 166 -9.98 7.39 -23.63
C ASN A 166 -11.08 8.29 -23.04
N PRO A 167 -11.29 9.50 -23.59
CA PRO A 167 -12.31 10.43 -23.10
C PRO A 167 -13.74 9.94 -23.30
N TYR A 168 -13.98 9.01 -24.23
CA TYR A 168 -15.29 8.44 -24.50
C TYR A 168 -15.60 7.21 -23.64
N LEU A 169 -14.68 6.79 -22.79
CA LEU A 169 -14.88 5.68 -21.85
C LEU A 169 -15.11 6.23 -20.45
N ILE A 170 -16.37 6.36 -20.08
CA ILE A 170 -16.79 6.91 -18.80
C ILE A 170 -16.81 5.81 -17.74
N ASN A 171 -16.10 6.02 -16.64
CA ASN A 171 -16.14 5.11 -15.50
C ASN A 171 -17.37 5.42 -14.64
N VAL A 172 -18.27 4.48 -14.54
CA VAL A 172 -19.48 4.52 -13.71
C VAL A 172 -19.43 3.43 -12.65
N ARG A 173 -20.32 3.47 -11.65
CA ARG A 173 -20.26 2.52 -10.51
C ARG A 173 -20.40 1.04 -10.87
N ASN A 174 -20.92 0.70 -12.02
CA ASN A 174 -21.12 -0.67 -12.46
C ASN A 174 -20.32 -1.08 -13.71
N GLY A 175 -19.34 -0.27 -14.11
CA GLY A 175 -18.48 -0.61 -15.24
C GLY A 175 -17.86 0.59 -15.95
N LEU A 176 -17.27 0.33 -17.10
CA LEU A 176 -16.74 1.33 -18.01
C LEU A 176 -17.72 1.45 -19.18
N TYR A 177 -18.40 2.60 -19.30
CA TYR A 177 -19.36 2.87 -20.36
C TYR A 177 -18.70 3.59 -21.53
N ASN A 178 -18.75 2.98 -22.70
CA ASN A 178 -18.28 3.61 -23.93
C ASN A 178 -19.44 4.39 -24.58
N VAL A 179 -19.25 5.72 -24.69
CA VAL A 179 -20.28 6.63 -25.24
C VAL A 179 -20.49 6.44 -26.74
N LEU A 180 -19.46 5.98 -27.48
CA LEU A 180 -19.53 5.88 -28.95
C LEU A 180 -20.31 4.67 -29.44
N ASP A 181 -20.20 3.54 -28.75
CA ASP A 181 -20.88 2.29 -29.11
C ASP A 181 -21.95 1.89 -28.08
N GLU A 182 -22.20 2.73 -27.09
CA GLU A 182 -23.22 2.57 -26.05
C GLU A 182 -23.08 1.24 -25.25
N THR A 183 -21.87 0.74 -25.11
CA THR A 183 -21.58 -0.52 -24.42
C THR A 183 -21.07 -0.29 -23.02
N LEU A 184 -21.45 -1.19 -22.11
CA LEU A 184 -20.93 -1.26 -20.73
C LEU A 184 -20.03 -2.48 -20.62
N SER A 185 -18.78 -2.28 -20.20
CA SER A 185 -17.81 -3.33 -19.92
C SER A 185 -17.47 -3.39 -18.43
N GLU A 186 -16.91 -4.51 -17.97
CA GLU A 186 -16.47 -4.66 -16.59
C GLU A 186 -15.28 -3.75 -16.27
N HIS A 187 -15.17 -3.36 -14.99
CA HIS A 187 -14.02 -2.63 -14.52
C HIS A 187 -12.71 -3.45 -14.65
N THR A 188 -11.63 -2.78 -14.97
CA THR A 188 -10.31 -3.40 -15.04
C THR A 188 -9.23 -2.45 -14.52
N ALA A 189 -8.30 -2.98 -13.70
CA ALA A 189 -7.14 -2.24 -13.25
C ALA A 189 -6.17 -1.86 -14.39
N LYS A 190 -6.31 -2.46 -15.57
CA LYS A 190 -5.51 -2.10 -16.76
C LYS A 190 -5.88 -0.74 -17.33
N TYR A 191 -7.12 -0.31 -17.13
CA TYR A 191 -7.57 1.03 -17.49
C TYR A 191 -7.32 1.96 -16.32
N LEU A 192 -6.36 2.88 -16.44
CA LEU A 192 -5.91 3.75 -15.37
C LEU A 192 -6.91 4.89 -15.14
N SER A 193 -8.13 4.55 -14.74
CA SER A 193 -9.16 5.53 -14.41
C SER A 193 -8.98 6.08 -13.01
N THR A 194 -8.83 7.40 -12.89
CA THR A 194 -8.76 8.13 -11.60
C THR A 194 -10.04 8.89 -11.28
N VAL A 195 -11.02 8.85 -12.18
CA VAL A 195 -12.33 9.50 -12.03
C VAL A 195 -13.41 8.45 -12.22
N GLN A 196 -14.34 8.36 -11.27
CA GLN A 196 -15.53 7.52 -11.36
C GLN A 196 -16.76 8.35 -11.03
N LEU A 197 -17.76 8.33 -11.95
CA LEU A 197 -19.03 9.02 -11.71
C LEU A 197 -19.85 8.29 -10.65
N ASN A 198 -20.58 9.06 -9.85
CA ASN A 198 -21.39 8.54 -8.73
C ASN A 198 -22.73 7.93 -9.20
N VAL A 199 -22.78 7.40 -10.40
CA VAL A 199 -23.99 6.83 -11.01
C VAL A 199 -23.75 5.41 -11.51
N ARG A 200 -24.83 4.66 -11.66
CA ARG A 200 -24.85 3.37 -12.38
C ARG A 200 -25.48 3.58 -13.75
N TYR A 201 -24.86 3.08 -14.79
CA TYR A 201 -25.49 3.06 -16.10
C TYR A 201 -26.57 1.98 -16.15
N MET A 202 -27.74 2.37 -16.65
CA MET A 202 -28.89 1.51 -16.90
C MET A 202 -29.55 1.99 -18.21
N SER A 203 -29.58 1.13 -19.22
CA SER A 203 -30.06 1.48 -20.59
C SER A 203 -31.53 1.90 -20.65
N ASP A 204 -32.34 1.42 -19.71
CA ASP A 204 -33.78 1.68 -19.63
C ASP A 204 -34.15 2.75 -18.58
N ALA A 205 -33.15 3.38 -17.94
CA ALA A 205 -33.37 4.42 -16.93
C ALA A 205 -34.09 5.63 -17.53
N LYS A 206 -35.07 6.14 -16.80
CA LYS A 206 -35.84 7.35 -17.15
C LYS A 206 -35.80 8.33 -16.00
N CYS A 207 -35.80 9.63 -16.32
CA CYS A 207 -35.77 10.73 -15.34
C CYS A 207 -36.94 11.71 -15.48
N PRO A 208 -38.23 11.26 -15.44
CA PRO A 208 -39.39 12.10 -15.75
C PRO A 208 -39.49 13.33 -14.83
N ARG A 209 -39.17 13.18 -13.55
CA ARG A 209 -39.17 14.32 -12.59
C ARG A 209 -38.10 15.36 -12.89
N PHE A 210 -36.91 14.92 -13.33
CA PHE A 210 -35.85 15.84 -13.70
C PHE A 210 -36.19 16.59 -14.99
N LEU A 211 -36.74 15.90 -15.98
CA LEU A 211 -37.23 16.53 -17.22
C LEU A 211 -38.33 17.55 -16.93
N GLN A 212 -39.32 17.20 -16.10
CA GLN A 212 -40.36 18.11 -15.65
C GLN A 212 -39.77 19.36 -14.97
N PHE A 213 -38.81 19.17 -14.08
CA PHE A 213 -38.10 20.26 -13.43
C PHE A 213 -37.40 21.19 -14.44
N LEU A 214 -36.77 20.66 -15.48
CA LEU A 214 -36.15 21.48 -16.54
C LEU A 214 -37.20 22.30 -17.29
N HIS A 215 -38.28 21.68 -17.76
CA HIS A 215 -39.37 22.39 -18.47
C HIS A 215 -40.09 23.43 -17.65
N GLU A 216 -40.12 23.28 -16.29
CA GLU A 216 -40.67 24.28 -15.39
C GLU A 216 -39.66 25.41 -15.05
N SER A 217 -38.37 25.19 -15.24
CA SER A 217 -37.30 26.11 -14.80
C SER A 217 -36.75 26.99 -15.92
N VAL A 218 -36.80 26.55 -17.16
CA VAL A 218 -36.21 27.22 -18.35
C VAL A 218 -37.14 27.17 -19.54
N GLU A 219 -36.88 28.00 -20.56
CA GLU A 219 -37.59 27.95 -21.86
C GLU A 219 -37.23 26.65 -22.60
N GLU A 220 -38.15 26.19 -23.46
CA GLU A 220 -38.06 24.91 -24.12
C GLU A 220 -36.77 24.74 -24.96
N ASP A 221 -36.30 25.78 -25.62
CA ASP A 221 -35.06 25.83 -26.39
C ASP A 221 -33.79 25.67 -25.53
N GLN A 222 -33.86 25.97 -24.25
CA GLN A 222 -32.76 25.87 -23.28
C GLN A 222 -32.67 24.48 -22.63
N VAL A 223 -33.73 23.68 -22.66
CA VAL A 223 -33.74 22.33 -22.10
C VAL A 223 -32.66 21.46 -22.74
N THR A 224 -32.61 21.45 -24.07
CA THR A 224 -31.60 20.68 -24.84
C THR A 224 -30.18 21.18 -24.51
N LEU A 225 -29.96 22.49 -24.46
CA LEU A 225 -28.67 23.08 -24.13
C LEU A 225 -28.18 22.64 -22.73
N ILE A 226 -29.07 22.60 -21.72
CA ILE A 226 -28.75 22.14 -20.37
C ILE A 226 -28.39 20.64 -20.36
N GLN A 227 -29.13 19.83 -21.12
CA GLN A 227 -28.84 18.40 -21.26
C GLN A 227 -27.45 18.16 -21.89
N GLU A 228 -27.11 18.87 -22.95
CA GLU A 228 -25.80 18.84 -23.59
C GLU A 228 -24.70 19.31 -22.67
N MET A 229 -24.92 20.40 -21.91
CA MET A 229 -24.02 20.89 -20.89
C MET A 229 -23.73 19.82 -19.81
N LEU A 230 -24.79 19.17 -19.30
CA LEU A 230 -24.62 18.09 -18.31
C LEU A 230 -23.85 16.91 -18.90
N GLY A 231 -24.15 16.51 -20.15
CA GLY A 231 -23.41 15.48 -20.86
C GLY A 231 -21.92 15.81 -21.06
N TYR A 232 -21.61 17.08 -21.38
CA TYR A 232 -20.25 17.56 -21.54
C TYR A 232 -19.43 17.43 -20.26
N PHE A 233 -20.02 17.66 -19.09
CA PHE A 233 -19.33 17.50 -17.81
C PHE A 233 -19.06 16.04 -17.40
N LEU A 234 -19.69 15.06 -18.06
CA LEU A 234 -19.44 13.64 -17.78
C LEU A 234 -18.16 13.12 -18.44
N ILE A 235 -17.63 13.84 -19.44
CA ILE A 235 -16.41 13.44 -20.15
C ILE A 235 -15.19 14.17 -19.54
N PRO A 236 -14.07 13.46 -19.27
CA PRO A 236 -12.89 14.04 -18.62
C PRO A 236 -12.01 14.84 -19.59
N VAL A 237 -12.61 15.70 -20.41
CA VAL A 237 -11.91 16.54 -21.40
C VAL A 237 -12.47 17.95 -21.44
N ASN A 238 -11.62 18.91 -21.78
CA ASN A 238 -11.97 20.31 -21.93
C ASN A 238 -11.67 20.79 -23.38
N HIS A 239 -12.13 20.04 -24.38
CA HIS A 239 -11.89 20.40 -25.78
C HIS A 239 -12.52 21.71 -26.20
N ALA A 240 -13.70 22.01 -25.65
CA ALA A 240 -14.41 23.25 -25.99
C ALA A 240 -13.77 24.50 -25.38
N GLN A 241 -12.95 24.38 -24.33
CA GLN A 241 -12.37 25.49 -23.58
C GLN A 241 -13.41 26.56 -23.22
N LYS A 242 -14.59 26.13 -22.78
CA LYS A 242 -15.74 26.97 -22.44
C LYS A 242 -16.05 26.90 -20.95
N CYS A 243 -16.59 27.97 -20.41
CA CYS A 243 -17.24 28.00 -19.11
C CYS A 243 -18.74 28.24 -19.28
N PHE A 244 -19.54 27.70 -18.37
CA PHE A 244 -20.97 27.93 -18.33
C PHE A 244 -21.31 28.89 -17.21
N ILE A 245 -22.01 29.98 -17.51
CA ILE A 245 -22.47 30.95 -16.54
C ILE A 245 -23.99 30.81 -16.42
N ILE A 246 -24.47 30.36 -15.26
CA ILE A 246 -25.90 30.17 -15.00
C ILE A 246 -26.45 31.41 -14.30
N VAL A 247 -27.27 32.15 -15.01
CA VAL A 247 -27.91 33.40 -14.52
C VAL A 247 -29.41 33.18 -14.39
N GLY A 248 -30.02 33.80 -13.39
CA GLY A 248 -31.49 33.74 -13.18
C GLY A 248 -31.90 34.33 -11.82
N LYS A 249 -33.19 34.61 -11.66
CA LYS A 249 -33.77 35.10 -10.44
C LYS A 249 -33.58 34.17 -9.24
N GLY A 250 -33.73 34.68 -8.01
CA GLY A 250 -33.83 33.84 -6.82
C GLY A 250 -34.96 32.82 -6.98
N GLY A 251 -34.74 31.59 -6.57
CA GLY A 251 -35.73 30.49 -6.69
C GLY A 251 -35.85 29.81 -8.05
N ALA A 252 -35.10 30.24 -9.09
CA ALA A 252 -35.18 29.68 -10.45
C ALA A 252 -34.49 28.30 -10.63
N GLY A 253 -34.28 27.53 -9.57
CA GLY A 253 -33.76 26.17 -9.68
C GLY A 253 -32.23 26.00 -9.89
N LYS A 254 -31.44 27.09 -10.01
CA LYS A 254 -29.99 27.05 -10.26
C LYS A 254 -29.25 26.14 -9.29
N SER A 255 -29.48 26.27 -8.00
CA SER A 255 -28.85 25.47 -6.96
C SER A 255 -29.27 24.01 -7.03
N VAL A 256 -30.48 23.71 -7.47
CA VAL A 256 -30.97 22.33 -7.68
C VAL A 256 -30.23 21.70 -8.85
N LEU A 257 -30.08 22.40 -9.97
CA LEU A 257 -29.32 21.92 -11.14
C LEU A 257 -27.86 21.62 -10.78
N LEU A 258 -27.19 22.55 -10.10
CA LEU A 258 -25.80 22.36 -9.65
C LEU A 258 -25.67 21.18 -8.67
N ARG A 259 -26.67 20.99 -7.81
CA ARG A 259 -26.69 19.87 -6.86
C ARG A 259 -26.86 18.52 -7.56
N VAL A 260 -27.72 18.46 -8.59
CA VAL A 260 -27.86 17.27 -9.45
C VAL A 260 -26.52 16.96 -10.13
N LEU A 261 -25.86 17.95 -10.71
CA LEU A 261 -24.58 17.79 -11.37
C LEU A 261 -23.50 17.32 -10.38
N ASN A 262 -23.28 18.08 -9.30
CA ASN A 262 -22.15 17.90 -8.42
C ASN A 262 -22.27 16.70 -7.47
N GLU A 263 -23.46 16.46 -6.91
CA GLU A 263 -23.64 15.44 -5.90
C GLU A 263 -24.14 14.11 -6.48
N LEU A 264 -25.04 14.16 -7.47
CA LEU A 264 -25.68 12.96 -8.00
C LEU A 264 -24.93 12.38 -9.20
N LEU A 265 -24.51 13.19 -10.15
CA LEU A 265 -23.84 12.74 -11.37
C LEU A 265 -22.33 12.57 -11.15
N LEU A 266 -21.63 13.64 -10.86
CA LEU A 266 -20.17 13.64 -10.75
C LEU A 266 -19.68 12.96 -9.47
N GLY A 267 -20.35 13.23 -8.33
CA GLY A 267 -19.85 12.89 -7.00
C GLY A 267 -18.98 14.02 -6.43
N LYS A 268 -19.07 14.24 -5.12
CA LYS A 268 -18.36 15.34 -4.43
C LYS A 268 -16.85 15.25 -4.57
N GLU A 269 -16.33 14.06 -4.70
CA GLU A 269 -14.91 13.76 -4.87
C GLU A 269 -14.34 14.26 -6.22
N ASN A 270 -15.18 14.39 -7.24
CA ASN A 270 -14.80 14.85 -8.58
C ASN A 270 -15.08 16.34 -8.81
N VAL A 271 -15.52 17.08 -7.80
CA VAL A 271 -15.93 18.47 -7.91
C VAL A 271 -15.13 19.35 -6.97
N SER A 272 -14.58 20.43 -7.49
CA SER A 272 -13.94 21.48 -6.69
C SER A 272 -14.79 22.76 -6.71
N ASN A 273 -15.06 23.32 -5.55
CA ASN A 273 -15.75 24.60 -5.41
C ASN A 273 -14.72 25.70 -5.16
N VAL A 274 -14.54 26.60 -6.12
CA VAL A 274 -13.63 27.75 -6.03
C VAL A 274 -14.42 29.04 -6.02
N CYS A 275 -14.11 29.95 -5.09
CA CYS A 275 -14.68 31.29 -5.10
C CYS A 275 -13.88 32.20 -6.04
N LEU A 276 -14.53 32.73 -7.07
CA LEU A 276 -13.89 33.63 -8.06
C LEU A 276 -13.25 34.87 -7.40
N LEU A 277 -13.71 35.31 -6.23
CA LEU A 277 -13.13 36.42 -5.49
C LEU A 277 -11.71 36.16 -4.98
N TYR A 278 -11.35 34.88 -4.77
CA TYR A 278 -9.98 34.49 -4.39
C TYR A 278 -9.07 34.23 -5.58
N THR A 279 -9.61 34.12 -6.79
CA THR A 279 -8.82 33.92 -8.02
C THR A 279 -8.51 35.24 -8.71
N SER A 280 -9.24 36.33 -8.42
CA SER A 280 -8.97 37.65 -8.98
C SER A 280 -7.70 38.29 -8.40
N ASP A 281 -7.34 38.04 -7.15
CA ASP A 281 -6.10 38.54 -6.54
C ASP A 281 -4.82 37.96 -7.23
N ALA A 282 -4.88 36.74 -7.74
CA ALA A 282 -3.75 36.17 -8.48
C ALA A 282 -3.60 36.69 -9.92
N ALA A 283 -4.63 37.36 -10.45
CA ALA A 283 -4.60 37.98 -11.78
C ALA A 283 -4.16 39.45 -11.73
N ASP A 284 -4.45 40.18 -10.64
CA ASP A 284 -4.04 41.56 -10.44
C ASP A 284 -2.53 41.72 -10.21
N ASP A 285 -1.87 40.75 -9.59
CA ASP A 285 -0.40 40.74 -9.42
C ASP A 285 0.39 40.61 -10.72
N ARG A 286 -0.27 40.33 -11.85
CA ARG A 286 0.39 40.22 -13.18
C ARG A 286 0.23 41.46 -14.08
N ILE A 287 -0.55 42.46 -13.65
CA ILE A 287 -0.80 43.67 -14.46
C ILE A 287 0.10 44.85 -14.01
N SER A 288 0.91 44.69 -12.96
CA SER A 288 1.80 45.77 -12.48
C SER A 288 3.28 45.51 -12.87
N VAL A 289 3.52 45.20 -14.13
CA VAL A 289 4.90 45.27 -14.72
C VAL A 289 4.78 45.99 -16.05
N ASP A 290 4.83 47.31 -15.96
CA ASP A 290 5.40 48.18 -17.00
C ASP A 290 6.71 48.74 -16.50
#